data_52fcf905b0dbc7b62eefa3a2693d5549
#
_entry.id   52fcf905b0dbc7b62eefa3a2693d5549
#
_cell.length_a   1.000
_cell.length_b   1.000
_cell.length_c   1.000
_cell.angle_alpha   90.00
_cell.angle_beta   90.00
_cell.angle_gamma   90.00
#
_symmetry.space_group_name_H-M   'P 1'
#
loop_
_entity.id
_entity.type
_entity.pdbx_description
1 polymer ?
#
loop_
_entity_poly.entity_id
_entity_poly.type
_entity_poly.pdbx_seq_one_letter_code
_entity_poly.pdbx_strand_id
1 'polypeptide(L)'
;EGHRVLLASRRGGRRRLRPARIQDCEHIYNAHQYAVRYTCARNYSEAVLQAWLALLSPDSYLDTLEDERKLLWVIEFKHHIQGFFQLNLQESQLDALYVHPFVQRQGLGTALLGRAEELAYQHGLGMLKLYASLNSEPFYLLNGYRPLGEAMLPLNQEIGIECRLMRKLLTDCR
;
A
#
# COMPACT_ATOMS: atom_id res chain seq x y z
N GLU A 1 -19.04 33.14 -0.10
CA GLU A 1 -19.46 31.96 0.68
C GLU A 1 -19.73 30.75 -0.19
N GLY A 2 -20.45 30.88 -1.33
CA GLY A 2 -20.69 29.77 -2.24
C GLY A 2 -19.42 29.16 -2.87
N HIS A 3 -18.38 29.94 -3.03
CA HIS A 3 -17.12 29.52 -3.60
C HIS A 3 -16.32 28.61 -2.65
N ARG A 4 -16.38 28.86 -1.34
CA ARG A 4 -15.73 28.04 -0.31
C ARG A 4 -16.37 26.65 -0.18
N VAL A 5 -17.69 26.61 -0.24
CA VAL A 5 -18.44 25.34 -0.15
C VAL A 5 -18.16 24.46 -1.36
N LEU A 6 -18.10 25.05 -2.55
CA LEU A 6 -17.78 24.33 -3.79
C LEU A 6 -16.35 23.78 -3.79
N LEU A 7 -15.37 24.50 -3.24
CA LEU A 7 -13.99 24.04 -3.14
C LEU A 7 -13.84 22.91 -2.12
N ALA A 8 -14.54 22.99 -0.99
CA ALA A 8 -14.54 21.91 0.02
C ALA A 8 -15.21 20.65 -0.52
N SER A 9 -16.31 20.78 -1.23
CA SER A 9 -17.00 19.67 -1.88
C SER A 9 -16.12 19.01 -2.97
N ARG A 10 -15.41 19.81 -3.75
CA ARG A 10 -14.49 19.30 -4.77
C ARG A 10 -13.30 18.55 -4.18
N ARG A 11 -12.79 18.96 -3.01
CA ARG A 11 -11.71 18.26 -2.30
C ARG A 11 -12.19 16.92 -1.75
N GLY A 12 -13.35 16.88 -1.12
CA GLY A 12 -13.93 15.64 -0.56
C GLY A 12 -14.34 14.63 -1.63
N GLY A 13 -14.81 15.10 -2.80
CA GLY A 13 -15.25 14.23 -3.89
C GLY A 13 -14.14 13.65 -4.76
N ARG A 14 -12.88 14.09 -4.58
CA ARG A 14 -11.76 13.67 -5.44
C ARG A 14 -11.11 12.36 -5.01
N ARG A 15 -11.27 11.96 -3.76
CA ARG A 15 -10.71 10.72 -3.21
C ARG A 15 -11.83 9.76 -2.87
N ARG A 16 -11.65 8.50 -3.26
CA ARG A 16 -12.58 7.45 -2.90
C ARG A 16 -11.82 6.17 -2.59
N LEU A 17 -11.96 5.71 -1.35
CA LEU A 17 -11.46 4.42 -0.92
C LEU A 17 -12.58 3.39 -1.08
N ARG A 18 -12.27 2.27 -1.69
CA ARG A 18 -13.23 1.18 -1.88
C ARG A 18 -12.55 -0.17 -2.05
N PRO A 19 -13.26 -1.28 -1.82
CA PRO A 19 -12.72 -2.60 -2.17
C PRO A 19 -12.41 -2.68 -3.67
N ALA A 20 -11.34 -3.40 -4.00
CA ALA A 20 -10.97 -3.64 -5.39
C ALA A 20 -11.93 -4.63 -6.05
N ARG A 21 -12.06 -4.51 -7.36
CA ARG A 21 -12.84 -5.40 -8.22
C ARG A 21 -11.92 -5.98 -9.30
N ILE A 22 -12.38 -7.03 -9.97
CA ILE A 22 -11.61 -7.73 -11.01
C ILE A 22 -11.12 -6.75 -12.08
N GLN A 23 -11.97 -5.82 -12.52
CA GLN A 23 -11.61 -4.84 -13.54
C GLN A 23 -10.57 -3.81 -13.09
N ASP A 24 -10.23 -3.77 -11.81
CA ASP A 24 -9.21 -2.85 -11.29
C ASP A 24 -7.79 -3.41 -11.39
N CYS A 25 -7.60 -4.70 -11.66
CA CYS A 25 -6.32 -5.38 -11.52
C CYS A 25 -5.22 -4.77 -12.39
N GLU A 26 -5.50 -4.38 -13.62
CA GLU A 26 -4.51 -3.73 -14.47
C GLU A 26 -4.09 -2.36 -13.94
N HIS A 27 -5.03 -1.61 -13.40
CA HIS A 27 -4.75 -0.30 -12.82
C HIS A 27 -3.95 -0.41 -11.53
N ILE A 28 -4.24 -1.44 -10.72
CA ILE A 28 -3.44 -1.76 -9.53
C ILE A 28 -2.02 -2.12 -9.94
N TYR A 29 -1.87 -2.98 -10.94
CA TYR A 29 -0.57 -3.35 -11.48
C TYR A 29 0.21 -2.12 -11.93
N ASN A 30 -0.42 -1.21 -12.66
CA ASN A 30 0.24 0.02 -13.12
C ASN A 30 0.72 0.88 -11.97
N ALA A 31 -0.11 1.11 -10.96
CA ALA A 31 0.30 1.89 -9.78
C ALA A 31 1.47 1.21 -9.05
N HIS A 32 1.42 -0.11 -8.91
CA HIS A 32 2.46 -0.88 -8.23
C HIS A 32 3.78 -0.85 -8.99
N GLN A 33 3.76 -1.19 -10.27
CA GLN A 33 5.00 -1.27 -11.05
C GLN A 33 5.66 0.10 -11.22
N TYR A 34 4.89 1.17 -11.40
CA TYR A 34 5.45 2.52 -11.46
C TYR A 34 6.04 2.96 -10.12
N ALA A 35 5.40 2.60 -9.00
CA ALA A 35 5.95 2.90 -7.69
C ALA A 35 7.31 2.20 -7.49
N VAL A 36 7.42 0.93 -7.88
CA VAL A 36 8.69 0.19 -7.79
C VAL A 36 9.75 0.85 -8.70
N ARG A 37 9.41 1.16 -9.94
CA ARG A 37 10.35 1.74 -10.91
C ARG A 37 10.88 3.10 -10.53
N TYR A 38 10.01 3.97 -10.00
CA TYR A 38 10.33 5.38 -9.81
C TYR A 38 10.52 5.76 -8.35
N THR A 39 9.75 5.20 -7.43
CA THR A 39 9.85 5.55 -6.02
C THR A 39 10.95 4.76 -5.32
N CYS A 40 11.14 3.50 -5.68
CA CYS A 40 12.11 2.61 -5.01
C CYS A 40 13.50 2.64 -5.65
N ALA A 41 13.65 3.25 -6.81
CA ALA A 41 14.89 3.17 -7.62
C ALA A 41 16.13 3.67 -6.91
N ARG A 42 16.01 4.65 -6.02
CA ARG A 42 17.16 5.23 -5.31
C ARG A 42 17.74 4.30 -4.24
N ASN A 43 16.97 3.37 -3.73
CA ASN A 43 17.32 2.55 -2.57
C ASN A 43 17.72 1.12 -2.94
N TYR A 44 17.54 0.73 -4.19
CA TYR A 44 17.79 -0.64 -4.64
C TYR A 44 18.57 -0.68 -5.94
N SER A 45 19.37 -1.73 -6.11
CA SER A 45 20.10 -1.95 -7.35
C SER A 45 19.15 -2.30 -8.50
N GLU A 46 19.64 -2.12 -9.72
CA GLU A 46 18.87 -2.48 -10.93
C GLU A 46 18.49 -3.97 -10.92
N ALA A 47 19.40 -4.84 -10.47
CA ALA A 47 19.12 -6.28 -10.38
C ALA A 47 17.97 -6.59 -9.42
N VAL A 48 17.92 -5.91 -8.28
CA VAL A 48 16.82 -6.06 -7.30
C VAL A 48 15.52 -5.54 -7.90
N LEU A 49 15.54 -4.38 -8.54
CA LEU A 49 14.35 -3.80 -9.15
C LEU A 49 13.79 -4.71 -10.25
N GLN A 50 14.63 -5.27 -11.11
CA GLN A 50 14.19 -6.16 -12.18
C GLN A 50 13.60 -7.45 -11.60
N ALA A 51 14.24 -8.04 -10.59
CA ALA A 51 13.72 -9.24 -9.93
C ALA A 51 12.36 -8.97 -9.28
N TRP A 52 12.21 -7.81 -8.64
CA TRP A 52 10.95 -7.41 -8.03
C TRP A 52 9.86 -7.23 -9.08
N LEU A 53 10.14 -6.47 -10.13
CA LEU A 53 9.17 -6.22 -11.22
C LEU A 53 8.75 -7.52 -11.91
N ALA A 54 9.63 -8.51 -12.02
CA ALA A 54 9.30 -9.80 -12.61
C ALA A 54 8.24 -10.58 -11.83
N LEU A 55 8.04 -10.28 -10.55
CA LEU A 55 7.02 -10.92 -9.71
C LEU A 55 5.65 -10.27 -9.86
N LEU A 56 5.56 -9.09 -10.45
CA LEU A 56 4.31 -8.34 -10.55
C LEU A 56 3.58 -8.68 -11.84
N SER A 57 2.29 -8.91 -11.72
CA SER A 57 1.40 -9.10 -12.88
C SER A 57 -0.03 -8.79 -12.45
N PRO A 58 -0.92 -8.42 -13.38
CA PRO A 58 -2.33 -8.25 -13.05
C PRO A 58 -2.98 -9.47 -12.42
N ASP A 59 -2.53 -10.67 -12.78
CA ASP A 59 -3.09 -11.94 -12.26
C ASP A 59 -2.80 -12.15 -10.78
N SER A 60 -1.73 -11.57 -10.24
CA SER A 60 -1.41 -11.66 -8.82
C SER A 60 -2.54 -11.10 -7.94
N TYR A 61 -3.21 -10.05 -8.41
CA TYR A 61 -4.28 -9.42 -7.66
C TYR A 61 -5.59 -10.20 -7.76
N LEU A 62 -5.79 -10.96 -8.83
CA LEU A 62 -6.93 -11.87 -8.94
C LEU A 62 -6.87 -12.94 -7.85
N ASP A 63 -5.71 -13.53 -7.62
CA ASP A 63 -5.51 -14.51 -6.57
C ASP A 63 -5.83 -13.92 -5.20
N THR A 64 -5.43 -12.67 -4.97
CA THR A 64 -5.75 -11.96 -3.73
C THR A 64 -7.26 -11.77 -3.57
N LEU A 65 -7.96 -11.39 -4.63
CA LEU A 65 -9.42 -11.18 -4.60
C LEU A 65 -10.17 -12.46 -4.27
N GLU A 66 -9.64 -13.62 -4.64
CA GLU A 66 -10.25 -14.92 -4.37
C GLU A 66 -9.96 -15.45 -2.95
N ASP A 67 -9.01 -14.85 -2.23
CA ASP A 67 -8.60 -15.28 -0.89
C ASP A 67 -9.39 -14.53 0.18
N GLU A 68 -10.26 -15.24 0.90
CA GLU A 68 -11.11 -14.68 1.95
C GLU A 68 -10.31 -14.12 3.15
N ARG A 69 -9.03 -14.49 3.28
CA ARG A 69 -8.15 -14.02 4.36
C ARG A 69 -7.48 -12.71 4.02
N LYS A 70 -7.68 -12.20 2.81
CA LYS A 70 -7.02 -11.00 2.31
C LYS A 70 -8.02 -9.96 1.87
N LEU A 71 -7.68 -8.70 2.11
CA LEU A 71 -8.46 -7.55 1.66
C LEU A 71 -7.61 -6.73 0.70
N LEU A 72 -8.16 -6.45 -0.46
CA LEU A 72 -7.53 -5.62 -1.48
C LEU A 72 -8.42 -4.40 -1.71
N TRP A 73 -7.87 -3.22 -1.47
CA TRP A 73 -8.58 -1.95 -1.58
C TRP A 73 -7.82 -0.99 -2.47
N VAL A 74 -8.55 -0.12 -3.15
CA VAL A 74 -7.98 0.90 -4.03
C VAL A 74 -8.39 2.29 -3.56
N ILE A 75 -7.59 3.27 -3.93
CA ILE A 75 -7.95 4.67 -3.80
C ILE A 75 -8.04 5.30 -5.18
N GLU A 76 -9.20 5.85 -5.48
CA GLU A 76 -9.42 6.66 -6.67
C GLU A 76 -9.12 8.12 -6.34
N PHE A 77 -8.42 8.78 -7.23
CA PHE A 77 -8.12 10.20 -7.15
C PHE A 77 -8.30 10.80 -8.54
N LYS A 78 -9.16 11.78 -8.66
CA LYS A 78 -9.53 12.39 -9.96
C LYS A 78 -10.00 11.33 -10.96
N HIS A 79 -10.85 10.39 -10.49
CA HIS A 79 -11.47 9.31 -11.27
C HIS A 79 -10.53 8.23 -11.78
N HIS A 80 -9.29 8.20 -11.29
CA HIS A 80 -8.31 7.16 -11.62
C HIS A 80 -7.84 6.43 -10.38
N ILE A 81 -7.57 5.13 -10.51
CA ILE A 81 -6.95 4.37 -9.44
C ILE A 81 -5.49 4.80 -9.35
N GLN A 82 -5.11 5.36 -8.20
CA GLN A 82 -3.79 5.91 -7.98
C GLN A 82 -3.01 5.19 -6.88
N GLY A 83 -3.63 4.25 -6.21
CA GLY A 83 -2.98 3.51 -5.15
C GLY A 83 -3.84 2.37 -4.66
N PHE A 84 -3.24 1.52 -3.83
CA PHE A 84 -3.91 0.34 -3.28
C PHE A 84 -3.19 -0.12 -2.02
N PHE A 85 -3.88 -0.97 -1.25
CA PHE A 85 -3.23 -1.79 -0.24
C PHE A 85 -3.77 -3.22 -0.28
N GLN A 86 -2.93 -4.14 0.19
CA GLN A 86 -3.30 -5.53 0.43
C GLN A 86 -3.06 -5.86 1.89
N LEU A 87 -4.11 -6.31 2.58
CA LEU A 87 -4.09 -6.67 3.99
C LEU A 87 -4.29 -8.17 4.13
N ASN A 88 -3.38 -8.83 4.85
CA ASN A 88 -3.47 -10.25 5.16
C ASN A 88 -3.99 -10.39 6.60
N LEU A 89 -5.25 -10.80 6.74
CA LEU A 89 -5.90 -10.91 8.05
C LEU A 89 -5.35 -12.07 8.88
N GLN A 90 -4.94 -13.17 8.23
CA GLN A 90 -4.41 -14.33 8.93
C GLN A 90 -3.06 -14.04 9.56
N GLU A 91 -2.21 -13.28 8.87
CA GLU A 91 -0.85 -12.96 9.32
C GLU A 91 -0.76 -11.63 10.08
N SER A 92 -1.86 -10.92 10.24
CA SER A 92 -1.86 -9.54 10.78
C SER A 92 -0.82 -8.67 10.07
N GLN A 93 -0.83 -8.70 8.74
CA GLN A 93 0.22 -8.10 7.94
C GLN A 93 -0.34 -7.22 6.83
N LEU A 94 0.24 -6.03 6.71
CA LEU A 94 0.06 -5.20 5.52
C LEU A 94 1.07 -5.69 4.47
N ASP A 95 0.57 -6.44 3.48
CA ASP A 95 1.44 -7.05 2.46
C ASP A 95 1.94 -6.03 1.44
N ALA A 96 1.13 -5.01 1.15
CA ALA A 96 1.46 -4.01 0.14
C ALA A 96 0.68 -2.73 0.41
N LEU A 97 1.33 -1.61 0.15
CA LEU A 97 0.71 -0.29 0.11
C LEU A 97 1.55 0.57 -0.83
N TYR A 98 0.97 0.95 -1.94
CA TYR A 98 1.67 1.72 -2.98
C TYR A 98 0.77 2.81 -3.54
N VAL A 99 1.38 3.95 -3.87
CA VAL A 99 0.74 5.08 -4.52
C VAL A 99 1.52 5.39 -5.80
N HIS A 100 0.79 5.69 -6.87
CA HIS A 100 1.40 6.06 -8.14
C HIS A 100 2.34 7.26 -7.94
N PRO A 101 3.60 7.20 -8.42
CA PRO A 101 4.60 8.21 -8.09
C PRO A 101 4.25 9.62 -8.55
N PHE A 102 3.44 9.77 -9.59
CA PHE A 102 3.07 11.08 -10.12
C PHE A 102 1.96 11.79 -9.33
N VAL A 103 1.37 11.14 -8.33
CA VAL A 103 0.35 11.72 -7.46
C VAL A 103 0.74 11.68 -5.99
N GLN A 104 2.03 11.60 -5.71
CA GLN A 104 2.55 11.65 -4.34
C GLN A 104 2.31 13.02 -3.71
N ARG A 105 2.38 13.07 -2.37
CA ARG A 105 2.15 14.27 -1.56
C ARG A 105 0.70 14.78 -1.57
N GLN A 106 -0.25 13.92 -1.97
CA GLN A 106 -1.67 14.22 -1.91
C GLN A 106 -2.36 13.56 -0.70
N GLY A 107 -1.58 12.96 0.22
CA GLY A 107 -2.12 12.28 1.38
C GLY A 107 -2.78 10.93 1.07
N LEU A 108 -2.57 10.39 -0.12
CA LEU A 108 -3.21 9.13 -0.53
C LEU A 108 -2.66 7.94 0.26
N GLY A 109 -1.35 7.90 0.50
CA GLY A 109 -0.73 6.84 1.31
C GLY A 109 -1.25 6.83 2.75
N THR A 110 -1.39 8.00 3.36
CA THR A 110 -1.94 8.15 4.70
C THR A 110 -3.40 7.70 4.76
N ALA A 111 -4.19 8.05 3.75
CA ALA A 111 -5.59 7.62 3.67
C ALA A 111 -5.72 6.10 3.51
N LEU A 112 -4.89 5.50 2.65
CA LEU A 112 -4.84 4.04 2.48
C LEU A 112 -4.44 3.35 3.78
N LEU A 113 -3.38 3.81 4.44
CA LEU A 113 -2.90 3.21 5.68
C LEU A 113 -3.95 3.30 6.78
N GLY A 114 -4.59 4.46 6.93
CA GLY A 114 -5.66 4.65 7.91
C GLY A 114 -6.82 3.68 7.70
N ARG A 115 -7.23 3.45 6.46
CA ARG A 115 -8.29 2.48 6.16
C ARG A 115 -7.85 1.06 6.43
N ALA A 116 -6.62 0.71 6.08
CA ALA A 116 -6.08 -0.62 6.36
C ALA A 116 -6.04 -0.91 7.86
N GLU A 117 -5.60 0.04 8.66
CA GLU A 117 -5.57 -0.09 10.13
C GLU A 117 -6.98 -0.20 10.72
N GLU A 118 -7.91 0.59 10.22
CA GLU A 118 -9.31 0.55 10.64
C GLU A 118 -9.93 -0.82 10.35
N LEU A 119 -9.72 -1.36 9.15
CA LEU A 119 -10.21 -2.67 8.77
C LEU A 119 -9.57 -3.78 9.60
N ALA A 120 -8.26 -3.71 9.83
CA ALA A 120 -7.55 -4.68 10.67
C ALA A 120 -8.15 -4.69 12.09
N TYR A 121 -8.35 -3.53 12.69
CA TYR A 121 -8.95 -3.40 14.00
C TYR A 121 -10.37 -3.96 14.03
N GLN A 122 -11.19 -3.66 13.03
CA GLN A 122 -12.56 -4.16 12.92
C GLN A 122 -12.63 -5.69 12.79
N HIS A 123 -11.57 -6.31 12.24
CA HIS A 123 -11.45 -7.77 12.15
C HIS A 123 -10.80 -8.39 13.39
N GLY A 124 -10.63 -7.63 14.47
CA GLY A 124 -10.14 -8.14 15.74
C GLY A 124 -8.62 -8.21 15.86
N LEU A 125 -7.88 -7.60 14.93
CA LEU A 125 -6.42 -7.61 15.01
C LEU A 125 -5.92 -6.56 16.00
N GLY A 126 -5.06 -6.97 16.92
CA GLY A 126 -4.48 -6.08 17.93
C GLY A 126 -3.20 -5.40 17.48
N MET A 127 -2.63 -5.82 16.37
CA MET A 127 -1.43 -5.23 15.81
C MET A 127 -1.36 -5.46 14.30
N LEU A 128 -0.56 -4.66 13.65
CA LEU A 128 -0.28 -4.77 12.23
C LEU A 128 1.23 -4.72 12.02
N LYS A 129 1.76 -5.72 11.32
CA LYS A 129 3.17 -5.76 10.94
C LYS A 129 3.31 -5.54 9.43
N LEU A 130 4.49 -5.14 9.02
CA LEU A 130 4.81 -4.97 7.59
C LEU A 130 6.32 -5.07 7.38
N TYR A 131 6.68 -5.34 6.13
CA TYR A 131 8.06 -5.29 5.67
C TYR A 131 8.20 -4.06 4.78
N ALA A 132 8.71 -2.97 5.36
CA ALA A 132 8.84 -1.70 4.66
C ALA A 132 10.02 -1.75 3.68
N SER A 133 9.80 -1.31 2.45
CA SER A 133 10.92 -1.00 1.57
C SER A 133 11.74 0.14 2.19
N LEU A 134 13.03 0.21 1.87
CA LEU A 134 13.94 1.18 2.50
C LEU A 134 13.47 2.63 2.33
N ASN A 135 12.90 2.94 1.17
CA ASN A 135 12.38 4.28 0.89
C ASN A 135 11.09 4.61 1.65
N SER A 136 10.34 3.61 2.09
CA SER A 136 9.05 3.81 2.77
C SER A 136 9.15 3.81 4.30
N GLU A 137 10.27 3.40 4.87
CA GLU A 137 10.47 3.39 6.32
C GLU A 137 10.12 4.72 6.99
N PRO A 138 10.56 5.89 6.48
CA PRO A 138 10.21 7.17 7.10
C PRO A 138 8.70 7.42 7.15
N PHE A 139 7.98 7.03 6.13
CA PHE A 139 6.53 7.15 6.08
C PHE A 139 5.87 6.35 7.21
N TYR A 140 6.30 5.11 7.42
CA TYR A 140 5.73 4.27 8.47
C TYR A 140 6.13 4.74 9.86
N LEU A 141 7.36 5.22 10.04
CA LEU A 141 7.79 5.83 11.31
C LEU A 141 6.89 7.01 11.70
N LEU A 142 6.57 7.88 10.74
CA LEU A 142 5.68 9.02 10.96
C LEU A 142 4.27 8.59 11.31
N ASN A 143 3.87 7.39 10.93
CA ASN A 143 2.53 6.87 11.18
C ASN A 143 2.46 5.91 12.38
N GLY A 144 3.48 5.94 13.24
CA GLY A 144 3.46 5.24 14.52
C GLY A 144 3.96 3.80 14.49
N TYR A 145 4.58 3.37 13.39
CA TYR A 145 5.21 2.05 13.30
C TYR A 145 6.59 2.09 13.94
N ARG A 146 6.95 1.00 14.63
CA ARG A 146 8.26 0.84 15.25
C ARG A 146 9.08 -0.17 14.47
N PRO A 147 10.37 0.13 14.18
CA PRO A 147 11.23 -0.85 13.53
C PRO A 147 11.56 -1.98 14.52
N LEU A 148 11.47 -3.22 14.05
CA LEU A 148 11.83 -4.42 14.79
C LEU A 148 13.16 -5.02 14.33
N GLY A 149 13.63 -4.63 13.16
CA GLY A 149 14.89 -5.11 12.62
C GLY A 149 14.92 -5.15 11.12
N GLU A 150 16.08 -5.55 10.61
CA GLU A 150 16.30 -5.75 9.19
C GLU A 150 15.76 -7.11 8.76
N ALA A 151 15.30 -7.19 7.51
CA ALA A 151 14.87 -8.44 6.91
C ALA A 151 15.36 -8.52 5.49
N MET A 152 15.64 -9.75 5.03
CA MET A 152 15.98 -10.01 3.65
C MET A 152 14.91 -10.96 3.11
N LEU A 153 14.07 -10.46 2.20
CA LEU A 153 13.00 -11.26 1.60
C LEU A 153 13.46 -11.81 0.25
N PRO A 154 13.21 -13.09 -0.04
CA PRO A 154 13.59 -13.65 -1.34
C PRO A 154 12.69 -13.11 -2.44
N LEU A 155 13.28 -12.62 -3.54
CA LEU A 155 12.57 -12.29 -4.76
C LEU A 155 12.61 -13.44 -5.76
N ASN A 156 13.73 -14.14 -5.79
CA ASN A 156 13.91 -15.38 -6.55
C ASN A 156 14.97 -16.23 -5.85
N GLN A 157 15.47 -17.27 -6.50
CA GLN A 157 16.44 -18.17 -5.89
C GLN A 157 17.80 -17.51 -5.62
N GLU A 158 18.12 -16.41 -6.29
CA GLU A 158 19.44 -15.78 -6.23
C GLU A 158 19.41 -14.39 -5.58
N ILE A 159 18.28 -13.69 -5.67
CA ILE A 159 18.17 -12.28 -5.28
C ILE A 159 17.16 -12.11 -4.15
N GLY A 160 17.61 -11.44 -3.09
CA GLY A 160 16.75 -10.98 -2.00
C GLY A 160 16.63 -9.47 -1.99
N ILE A 161 15.61 -8.96 -1.33
CA ILE A 161 15.40 -7.53 -1.13
C ILE A 161 15.50 -7.20 0.36
N GLU A 162 16.32 -6.21 0.67
CA GLU A 162 16.45 -5.70 2.03
C GLU A 162 15.24 -4.85 2.39
N CYS A 163 14.63 -5.16 3.54
CA CYS A 163 13.46 -4.46 4.05
C CYS A 163 13.64 -4.19 5.55
N ARG A 164 12.70 -3.43 6.11
CA ARG A 164 12.61 -3.21 7.56
C ARG A 164 11.31 -3.83 8.06
N LEU A 165 11.43 -4.78 8.98
CA LEU A 165 10.27 -5.30 9.69
C LEU A 165 9.80 -4.25 10.68
N MET A 166 8.54 -3.87 10.59
CA MET A 166 7.94 -2.84 11.43
C MET A 166 6.60 -3.30 11.97
N ARG A 167 6.18 -2.72 13.09
CA ARG A 167 4.95 -3.08 13.77
C ARG A 167 4.29 -1.87 14.41
N LYS A 168 2.96 -1.90 14.45
CA LYS A 168 2.15 -0.93 15.21
C LYS A 168 1.07 -1.67 15.98
N LEU A 169 0.88 -1.31 17.25
CA LEU A 169 -0.26 -1.77 18.03
C LEU A 169 -1.49 -0.97 17.61
N LEU A 170 -2.59 -1.67 17.36
CA LEU A 170 -3.82 -1.04 16.91
C LEU A 170 -4.73 -0.75 18.11
N THR A 171 -5.27 0.44 18.11
CA THR A 171 -6.23 0.89 19.12
C THR A 171 -7.45 1.47 18.43
N ASP A 172 -8.51 1.71 19.18
CA ASP A 172 -9.70 2.38 18.65
C ASP A 172 -9.32 3.78 18.18
N CYS A 173 -9.50 4.05 16.89
CA CYS A 173 -9.09 5.29 16.23
C CYS A 173 -10.17 6.40 16.32
N ARG A 174 -10.99 6.41 17.35
CA ARG A 174 -11.99 7.44 17.53
C ARG A 174 -11.39 8.74 18.06
#